data_75d411458eee5b1159a1cdbbb918cbc6
#
_entry.id   75d411458eee5b1159a1cdbbb918cbc6
#
_cell.length_a   1.000
_cell.length_b   1.000
_cell.length_c   1.000
_cell.angle_alpha   90.00
_cell.angle_beta   90.00
_cell.angle_gamma   90.00
#
_symmetry.space_group_name_H-M   'P 1'
#
loop_
_entity.id
_entity.type
_entity.pdbx_description
1 polymer ?
#
loop_
_entity_poly.entity_id
_entity_poly.type
_entity_poly.pdbx_seq_one_letter_code
_entity_poly.pdbx_strand_id
1 'polypeptide(L)'
;MTFYKILNRKFQTVFFFICLTSILGVLYYLFNNPSKGEKAPDFTTELVNGNNYSLSNSKDNYVILYFWGSWCSPCLRNAPKLVQLDEKYKSKTFGLESKLDIITIALEKKGEKWKKVVDKFGFKWEYQIVQYHNLVLSSSIANNFGVFNIPSIFLIDPIGNIVLSKTSFLEIEQYLDKIIFKP
;
A
#
# COMPACT_ATOMS: atom_id res chain seq x y z
N MET A 1 0.21 13.14 55.87
CA MET A 1 -0.97 12.53 55.21
C MET A 1 -1.42 13.26 53.93
N THR A 2 -1.31 14.59 53.87
CA THR A 2 -1.75 15.44 52.72
C THR A 2 -0.87 15.29 51.48
N PHE A 3 0.45 15.17 51.64
CA PHE A 3 1.42 15.07 50.54
C PHE A 3 1.23 13.78 49.70
N TYR A 4 0.96 12.66 50.33
CA TYR A 4 0.70 11.37 49.68
C TYR A 4 -0.59 11.41 48.84
N LYS A 5 -1.64 12.08 49.31
CA LYS A 5 -2.89 12.26 48.58
C LYS A 5 -2.72 13.14 47.32
N ILE A 6 -1.87 14.18 47.42
CA ILE A 6 -1.59 15.08 46.27
C ILE A 6 -0.76 14.35 45.20
N LEU A 7 0.25 13.57 45.64
CA LEU A 7 1.08 12.79 44.71
C LEU A 7 0.26 11.72 43.99
N ASN A 8 -0.62 11.02 44.69
CA ASN A 8 -1.51 10.02 44.12
C ASN A 8 -2.51 10.64 43.12
N ARG A 9 -3.03 11.83 43.42
CA ARG A 9 -3.95 12.57 42.52
C ARG A 9 -3.24 13.01 41.23
N LYS A 10 -2.02 13.51 41.32
CA LYS A 10 -1.19 13.86 40.14
C LYS A 10 -0.86 12.63 39.29
N PHE A 11 -0.54 11.51 39.92
CA PHE A 11 -0.27 10.25 39.23
C PHE A 11 -1.53 9.73 38.50
N GLN A 12 -2.70 9.79 39.15
CA GLN A 12 -3.98 9.39 38.53
C GLN A 12 -4.34 10.28 37.33
N THR A 13 -4.13 11.60 37.41
CA THR A 13 -4.37 12.51 36.29
C THR A 13 -3.42 12.24 35.12
N VAL A 14 -2.14 12.03 35.36
CA VAL A 14 -1.17 11.68 34.30
C VAL A 14 -1.54 10.35 33.64
N PHE A 15 -1.87 9.34 34.46
CA PHE A 15 -2.30 8.04 33.95
C PHE A 15 -3.58 8.14 33.09
N PHE A 16 -4.55 8.94 33.53
CA PHE A 16 -5.78 9.20 32.77
C PHE A 16 -5.48 9.81 31.39
N PHE A 17 -4.59 10.83 31.33
CA PHE A 17 -4.23 11.45 30.06
C PHE A 17 -3.47 10.48 29.13
N ILE A 18 -2.60 9.64 29.68
CA ILE A 18 -1.90 8.61 28.87
C ILE A 18 -2.93 7.62 28.29
N CYS A 19 -3.87 7.13 29.09
CA CYS A 19 -4.92 6.25 28.60
C CYS A 19 -5.81 6.93 27.55
N LEU A 20 -6.20 8.18 27.78
CA LEU A 20 -7.01 8.94 26.84
C LEU A 20 -6.30 9.16 25.50
N THR A 21 -5.03 9.57 25.52
CA THR A 21 -4.23 9.75 24.30
C THR A 21 -4.00 8.42 23.54
N SER A 22 -3.83 7.32 24.28
CA SER A 22 -3.72 5.98 23.70
C SER A 22 -5.02 5.56 23.02
N ILE A 23 -6.15 5.78 23.66
CA ILE A 23 -7.47 5.49 23.08
C ILE A 23 -7.73 6.34 21.84
N LEU A 24 -7.46 7.65 21.91
CA LEU A 24 -7.60 8.55 20.76
C LEU A 24 -6.66 8.15 19.61
N GLY A 25 -5.45 7.72 19.91
CA GLY A 25 -4.50 7.20 18.92
C GLY A 25 -5.00 5.91 18.25
N VAL A 26 -5.57 4.99 19.02
CA VAL A 26 -6.17 3.76 18.48
C VAL A 26 -7.41 4.08 17.63
N LEU A 27 -8.28 4.97 18.09
CA LEU A 27 -9.46 5.40 17.33
C LEU A 27 -9.03 6.08 16.02
N TYR A 28 -8.09 7.02 16.07
CA TYR A 28 -7.53 7.65 14.88
C TYR A 28 -6.98 6.60 13.90
N TYR A 29 -6.23 5.60 14.40
CA TYR A 29 -5.72 4.51 13.60
C TYR A 29 -6.83 3.69 12.93
N LEU A 30 -7.87 3.33 13.68
CA LEU A 30 -8.99 2.53 13.17
C LEU A 30 -9.84 3.27 12.12
N PHE A 31 -10.01 4.59 12.28
CA PHE A 31 -10.85 5.39 11.38
C PHE A 31 -10.10 5.92 10.14
N ASN A 32 -8.76 5.99 10.16
CA ASN A 32 -8.00 6.54 9.02
C ASN A 32 -7.33 5.49 8.13
N ASN A 33 -7.44 4.20 8.44
CA ASN A 33 -6.89 3.15 7.59
C ASN A 33 -7.96 2.63 6.63
N PRO A 34 -7.75 2.78 5.32
CA PRO A 34 -8.70 2.26 4.36
C PRO A 34 -8.75 0.73 4.43
N SER A 35 -9.97 0.23 4.51
CA SER A 35 -10.27 -1.19 4.65
C SER A 35 -10.96 -1.75 3.40
N LYS A 36 -11.15 -3.06 3.38
CA LYS A 36 -11.88 -3.74 2.32
C LYS A 36 -13.30 -3.17 2.20
N GLY A 37 -13.70 -2.81 0.98
CA GLY A 37 -14.99 -2.22 0.64
C GLY A 37 -15.01 -0.69 0.61
N GLU A 38 -13.97 -0.04 1.10
CA GLU A 38 -13.84 1.42 1.07
C GLU A 38 -13.16 1.92 -0.19
N LYS A 39 -13.37 3.20 -0.51
CA LYS A 39 -12.65 3.86 -1.62
C LYS A 39 -11.16 3.91 -1.32
N ALA A 40 -10.36 3.54 -2.31
CA ALA A 40 -8.92 3.75 -2.26
C ALA A 40 -8.63 5.26 -2.21
N PRO A 41 -7.76 5.72 -1.30
CA PRO A 41 -7.30 7.10 -1.29
C PRO A 41 -6.65 7.46 -2.63
N ASP A 42 -7.15 8.50 -3.28
CA ASP A 42 -6.50 8.98 -4.50
C ASP A 42 -5.18 9.69 -4.17
N PHE A 43 -4.24 9.63 -5.09
CA PHE A 43 -2.96 10.33 -4.99
C PHE A 43 -2.48 10.74 -6.37
N THR A 44 -1.72 11.83 -6.42
CA THR A 44 -1.01 12.27 -7.61
C THR A 44 0.48 12.32 -7.31
N THR A 45 1.29 11.80 -8.23
CA THR A 45 2.75 11.74 -8.08
C THR A 45 3.42 11.64 -9.45
N GLU A 46 4.74 11.81 -9.47
CA GLU A 46 5.56 11.58 -10.65
C GLU A 46 6.00 10.11 -10.72
N LEU A 47 5.92 9.52 -11.91
CA LEU A 47 6.47 8.22 -12.24
C LEU A 47 7.98 8.30 -12.46
N VAL A 48 8.66 7.16 -12.44
CA VAL A 48 10.11 7.08 -12.71
C VAL A 48 10.50 7.53 -14.13
N ASN A 49 9.55 7.56 -15.06
CA ASN A 49 9.73 8.08 -16.43
C ASN A 49 9.49 9.58 -16.57
N GLY A 50 9.19 10.30 -15.47
CA GLY A 50 8.94 11.74 -15.43
C GLY A 50 7.48 12.15 -15.71
N ASN A 51 6.59 11.22 -16.01
CA ASN A 51 5.18 11.53 -16.25
C ASN A 51 4.41 11.71 -14.94
N ASN A 52 3.47 12.63 -14.91
CA ASN A 52 2.52 12.74 -13.81
C ASN A 52 1.49 11.62 -13.89
N TYR A 53 1.19 11.01 -12.74
CA TYR A 53 0.22 9.94 -12.60
C TYR A 53 -0.68 10.18 -11.40
N SER A 54 -1.96 9.89 -11.56
CA SER A 54 -2.94 9.83 -10.48
C SER A 54 -3.57 8.45 -10.44
N LEU A 55 -3.87 7.92 -9.24
CA LEU A 55 -4.53 6.61 -9.14
C LEU A 55 -5.86 6.59 -9.91
N SER A 56 -6.56 7.72 -9.94
CA SER A 56 -7.78 7.90 -10.74
C SER A 56 -7.58 7.74 -12.26
N ASN A 57 -6.34 7.76 -12.78
CA ASN A 57 -6.06 7.44 -14.18
C ASN A 57 -6.28 5.96 -14.54
N SER A 58 -6.21 5.07 -13.54
CA SER A 58 -6.49 3.64 -13.70
C SER A 58 -7.96 3.28 -13.43
N LYS A 59 -8.88 4.25 -13.50
CA LYS A 59 -10.32 3.95 -13.51
C LYS A 59 -10.65 2.97 -14.62
N ASP A 60 -11.67 2.15 -14.37
CA ASP A 60 -12.14 1.09 -15.25
C ASP A 60 -11.20 -0.14 -15.32
N ASN A 61 -10.03 -0.10 -14.65
CA ASN A 61 -9.13 -1.24 -14.51
C ASN A 61 -9.06 -1.75 -13.06
N TYR A 62 -8.74 -3.03 -12.91
CA TYR A 62 -8.24 -3.54 -11.62
C TYR A 62 -6.82 -3.04 -11.40
N VAL A 63 -6.48 -2.70 -10.16
CA VAL A 63 -5.15 -2.19 -9.80
C VAL A 63 -4.55 -3.05 -8.70
N ILE A 64 -3.35 -3.61 -8.96
CA ILE A 64 -2.47 -4.09 -7.90
C ILE A 64 -1.59 -2.93 -7.47
N LEU A 65 -1.76 -2.46 -6.24
CA LEU A 65 -0.89 -1.45 -5.64
C LEU A 65 0.07 -2.14 -4.68
N TYR A 66 1.38 -2.10 -4.99
CA TYR A 66 2.42 -2.81 -4.25
C TYR A 66 3.44 -1.84 -3.64
N PHE A 67 3.46 -1.78 -2.31
CA PHE A 67 4.47 -1.05 -1.54
C PHE A 67 5.64 -1.96 -1.21
N TRP A 68 6.85 -1.53 -1.59
CA TRP A 68 8.08 -2.30 -1.45
C TRP A 68 9.30 -1.43 -1.20
N GLY A 69 10.48 -2.01 -1.07
CA GLY A 69 11.74 -1.30 -0.99
C GLY A 69 12.91 -2.20 -1.37
N SER A 70 13.97 -1.63 -1.94
CA SER A 70 15.16 -2.38 -2.35
C SER A 70 15.93 -3.03 -1.19
N TRP A 71 15.71 -2.53 0.01
CA TRP A 71 16.28 -3.01 1.27
C TRP A 71 15.41 -4.09 1.96
N CYS A 72 14.22 -4.35 1.46
CA CYS A 72 13.23 -5.25 2.06
C CYS A 72 13.40 -6.68 1.53
N SER A 73 14.07 -7.55 2.27
CA SER A 73 14.28 -8.94 1.85
C SER A 73 13.00 -9.72 1.53
N PRO A 74 11.89 -9.61 2.29
CA PRO A 74 10.63 -10.24 1.90
C PRO A 74 10.07 -9.70 0.58
N CYS A 75 10.26 -8.38 0.30
CA CYS A 75 9.83 -7.78 -0.95
C CYS A 75 10.57 -8.36 -2.14
N LEU A 76 11.90 -8.56 -2.00
CA LEU A 76 12.72 -9.16 -3.05
C LEU A 76 12.35 -10.63 -3.34
N ARG A 77 11.95 -11.38 -2.31
CA ARG A 77 11.44 -12.75 -2.50
C ARG A 77 10.09 -12.79 -3.21
N ASN A 78 9.31 -11.74 -3.09
CA ASN A 78 8.01 -11.61 -3.74
C ASN A 78 8.08 -11.07 -5.18
N ALA A 79 9.18 -10.41 -5.55
CA ALA A 79 9.33 -9.79 -6.88
C ALA A 79 9.06 -10.75 -8.05
N PRO A 80 9.56 -12.01 -8.07
CA PRO A 80 9.23 -12.94 -9.14
C PRO A 80 7.75 -13.27 -9.26
N LYS A 81 7.02 -13.30 -8.12
CA LYS A 81 5.58 -13.58 -8.12
C LYS A 81 4.79 -12.43 -8.77
N LEU A 82 5.20 -11.18 -8.51
CA LEU A 82 4.58 -10.01 -9.14
C LEU A 82 4.79 -10.03 -10.65
N VAL A 83 6.00 -10.37 -11.12
CA VAL A 83 6.29 -10.53 -12.56
C VAL A 83 5.45 -11.65 -13.18
N GLN A 84 5.30 -12.79 -12.51
CA GLN A 84 4.45 -13.88 -12.97
C GLN A 84 2.96 -13.45 -13.07
N LEU A 85 2.47 -12.65 -12.13
CA LEU A 85 1.10 -12.10 -12.20
C LEU A 85 0.95 -11.15 -13.39
N ASP A 86 1.91 -10.26 -13.62
CA ASP A 86 1.90 -9.38 -14.80
C ASP A 86 1.82 -10.21 -16.09
N GLU A 87 2.72 -11.18 -16.25
CA GLU A 87 2.73 -12.04 -17.43
C GLU A 87 1.44 -12.84 -17.61
N LYS A 88 0.86 -13.34 -16.51
CA LYS A 88 -0.37 -14.13 -16.55
C LYS A 88 -1.58 -13.30 -16.97
N TYR A 89 -1.66 -12.03 -16.53
CA TYR A 89 -2.87 -11.23 -16.64
C TYR A 89 -2.79 -10.05 -17.60
N LYS A 90 -1.61 -9.62 -18.07
CA LYS A 90 -1.44 -8.44 -18.96
C LYS A 90 -2.28 -8.45 -20.23
N SER A 91 -2.66 -9.63 -20.73
CA SER A 91 -3.50 -9.81 -21.92
C SER A 91 -4.91 -10.27 -21.61
N LYS A 92 -5.29 -10.32 -20.32
CA LYS A 92 -6.61 -10.77 -19.89
C LYS A 92 -7.54 -9.58 -19.67
N THR A 93 -8.83 -9.83 -19.84
CA THR A 93 -9.90 -8.91 -19.48
C THR A 93 -10.73 -9.47 -18.33
N PHE A 94 -11.25 -8.57 -17.51
CA PHE A 94 -12.05 -8.88 -16.34
C PHE A 94 -13.42 -8.23 -16.50
N GLY A 95 -14.50 -8.98 -16.22
CA GLY A 95 -15.84 -8.50 -16.53
C GLY A 95 -15.99 -8.22 -18.01
N LEU A 96 -16.50 -7.05 -18.39
CA LEU A 96 -16.75 -6.70 -19.79
C LEU A 96 -15.50 -6.22 -20.52
N GLU A 97 -14.67 -5.34 -19.93
CA GLU A 97 -13.54 -4.74 -20.64
C GLU A 97 -12.35 -4.36 -19.73
N SER A 98 -12.46 -4.50 -18.40
CA SER A 98 -11.40 -4.07 -17.46
C SER A 98 -10.11 -4.87 -17.66
N LYS A 99 -8.98 -4.20 -17.53
CA LYS A 99 -7.64 -4.79 -17.55
C LYS A 99 -7.05 -4.79 -16.13
N LEU A 100 -5.82 -5.25 -16.00
CA LEU A 100 -5.05 -5.19 -14.77
C LEU A 100 -3.89 -4.20 -14.94
N ASP A 101 -3.86 -3.17 -14.10
CA ASP A 101 -2.73 -2.28 -13.94
C ASP A 101 -1.91 -2.70 -12.71
N ILE A 102 -0.59 -2.66 -12.83
CA ILE A 102 0.32 -2.86 -11.71
C ILE A 102 0.99 -1.52 -11.40
N ILE A 103 0.84 -1.07 -10.18
CA ILE A 103 1.46 0.14 -9.65
C ILE A 103 2.40 -0.28 -8.53
N THR A 104 3.68 0.05 -8.67
CA THR A 104 4.67 -0.21 -7.63
C THR A 104 5.17 1.08 -7.01
N ILE A 105 5.21 1.13 -5.69
CA ILE A 105 5.70 2.27 -4.91
C ILE A 105 6.91 1.80 -4.11
N ALA A 106 8.10 2.16 -4.58
CA ALA A 106 9.34 1.90 -3.87
C ALA A 106 9.57 2.95 -2.78
N LEU A 107 9.65 2.51 -1.53
CA LEU A 107 9.93 3.35 -0.37
C LEU A 107 11.43 3.29 -0.08
N GLU A 108 12.16 4.32 -0.46
CA GLU A 108 13.62 4.36 -0.43
C GLU A 108 14.16 5.47 0.48
N LYS A 109 15.36 5.27 1.04
CA LYS A 109 16.03 6.31 1.83
C LYS A 109 16.73 7.31 0.92
N LYS A 110 17.69 6.84 0.14
CA LYS A 110 18.45 7.58 -0.87
C LYS A 110 19.08 6.61 -1.86
N GLY A 111 19.46 7.12 -3.02
CA GLY A 111 20.19 6.38 -4.04
C GLY A 111 19.28 5.55 -4.95
N GLU A 112 19.90 4.78 -5.83
CA GLU A 112 19.21 4.14 -6.94
C GLU A 112 19.23 2.60 -6.84
N LYS A 113 19.31 2.05 -5.64
CA LYS A 113 19.33 0.59 -5.45
C LYS A 113 18.06 -0.09 -6.00
N TRP A 114 16.94 0.62 -5.96
CA TRP A 114 15.68 0.15 -6.55
C TRP A 114 15.80 -0.14 -8.04
N LYS A 115 16.56 0.67 -8.82
CA LYS A 115 16.81 0.42 -10.26
C LYS A 115 17.42 -0.96 -10.49
N LYS A 116 18.44 -1.33 -9.70
CA LYS A 116 19.07 -2.65 -9.79
C LYS A 116 18.09 -3.80 -9.53
N VAL A 117 17.11 -3.57 -8.65
CA VAL A 117 16.06 -4.56 -8.36
C VAL A 117 15.08 -4.65 -9.52
N VAL A 118 14.63 -3.52 -10.04
CA VAL A 118 13.75 -3.42 -11.21
C VAL A 118 14.37 -4.15 -12.41
N ASP A 119 15.64 -3.86 -12.71
CA ASP A 119 16.39 -4.50 -13.80
C ASP A 119 16.57 -6.00 -13.58
N LYS A 120 16.97 -6.38 -12.36
CA LYS A 120 17.23 -7.79 -11.99
C LYS A 120 15.99 -8.68 -12.12
N PHE A 121 14.83 -8.19 -11.69
CA PHE A 121 13.59 -8.96 -11.70
C PHE A 121 12.72 -8.71 -12.93
N GLY A 122 13.06 -7.70 -13.74
CA GLY A 122 12.38 -7.41 -15.00
C GLY A 122 11.00 -6.77 -14.77
N PHE A 123 10.91 -5.77 -13.90
CA PHE A 123 9.69 -4.98 -13.74
C PHE A 123 9.45 -4.14 -15.00
N LYS A 124 8.47 -4.53 -15.82
CA LYS A 124 8.21 -3.92 -17.14
C LYS A 124 6.94 -3.08 -17.22
N TRP A 125 6.12 -3.07 -16.16
CA TRP A 125 4.91 -2.25 -16.14
C TRP A 125 5.24 -0.76 -16.05
N GLU A 126 4.35 0.05 -16.56
CA GLU A 126 4.55 1.49 -16.74
C GLU A 126 4.55 2.26 -15.40
N TYR A 127 3.66 1.89 -14.47
CA TYR A 127 3.39 2.68 -13.28
C TYR A 127 4.34 2.33 -12.13
N GLN A 128 5.56 2.85 -12.22
CA GLN A 128 6.58 2.70 -11.20
C GLN A 128 6.84 4.06 -10.52
N ILE A 129 6.73 4.08 -9.20
CA ILE A 129 6.86 5.26 -8.34
C ILE A 129 7.99 5.00 -7.36
N VAL A 130 8.82 6.01 -7.11
CA VAL A 130 9.85 5.97 -6.07
C VAL A 130 9.65 7.16 -5.14
N GLN A 131 9.56 6.88 -3.86
CA GLN A 131 9.46 7.90 -2.83
C GLN A 131 10.66 7.85 -1.91
N TYR A 132 11.35 8.99 -1.80
CA TYR A 132 12.53 9.15 -0.96
C TYR A 132 12.17 9.84 0.34
N HIS A 133 12.39 9.17 1.46
CA HIS A 133 12.15 9.73 2.80
C HIS A 133 13.25 9.33 3.78
N ASN A 134 13.55 10.21 4.72
CA ASN A 134 14.48 9.90 5.80
C ASN A 134 13.97 8.74 6.69
N LEU A 135 12.68 8.75 6.98
CA LEU A 135 11.94 7.62 7.53
C LEU A 135 11.14 7.01 6.38
N VAL A 136 11.55 5.83 5.95
CA VAL A 136 11.05 5.17 4.73
C VAL A 136 9.52 5.04 4.69
N LEU A 137 8.88 4.83 5.84
CA LEU A 137 7.43 4.71 5.96
C LEU A 137 6.71 6.05 6.20
N SER A 138 7.41 7.19 6.01
CA SER A 138 6.82 8.54 6.11
C SER A 138 6.27 9.05 4.77
N SER A 139 6.16 8.20 3.77
CA SER A 139 5.50 8.52 2.51
C SER A 139 4.05 8.90 2.74
N SER A 140 3.60 10.02 2.19
CA SER A 140 2.20 10.44 2.28
C SER A 140 1.26 9.41 1.66
N ILE A 141 1.65 8.80 0.53
CA ILE A 141 0.86 7.75 -0.12
C ILE A 141 0.77 6.52 0.79
N ALA A 142 1.90 6.07 1.35
CA ALA A 142 1.91 4.94 2.29
C ALA A 142 1.03 5.20 3.52
N ASN A 143 1.10 6.42 4.07
CA ASN A 143 0.29 6.82 5.23
C ASN A 143 -1.21 6.84 4.91
N ASN A 144 -1.61 7.35 3.75
CA ASN A 144 -3.02 7.38 3.33
C ASN A 144 -3.59 5.96 3.16
N PHE A 145 -2.76 4.99 2.77
CA PHE A 145 -3.13 3.58 2.68
C PHE A 145 -2.92 2.81 3.99
N GLY A 146 -2.52 3.48 5.07
CA GLY A 146 -2.24 2.84 6.36
C GLY A 146 -1.12 1.81 6.30
N VAL A 147 -0.13 2.03 5.44
CA VAL A 147 1.03 1.14 5.28
C VAL A 147 2.07 1.47 6.34
N PHE A 148 2.22 0.59 7.32
CA PHE A 148 3.21 0.71 8.40
C PHE A 148 4.38 -0.26 8.24
N ASN A 149 4.24 -1.23 7.36
CA ASN A 149 5.27 -2.21 7.05
C ASN A 149 5.20 -2.60 5.57
N ILE A 150 6.31 -3.10 5.04
CA ILE A 150 6.41 -3.62 3.68
C ILE A 150 6.95 -5.07 3.70
N PRO A 151 6.53 -5.91 2.75
CA PRO A 151 5.64 -5.60 1.63
C PRO A 151 4.18 -5.40 2.06
N SER A 152 3.49 -4.45 1.45
CA SER A 152 2.03 -4.30 1.57
C SER A 152 1.41 -4.27 0.18
N ILE A 153 0.32 -5.01 0.01
CA ILE A 153 -0.33 -5.21 -1.29
C ILE A 153 -1.82 -4.95 -1.16
N PHE A 154 -2.36 -4.21 -2.12
CA PHE A 154 -3.78 -3.96 -2.24
C PHE A 154 -4.26 -4.35 -3.62
N LEU A 155 -5.49 -4.84 -3.73
CA LEU A 155 -6.21 -4.97 -4.98
C LEU A 155 -7.38 -4.00 -4.95
N ILE A 156 -7.48 -3.17 -5.98
CA ILE A 156 -8.51 -2.14 -6.14
C ILE A 156 -9.34 -2.52 -7.37
N ASP A 157 -10.66 -2.39 -7.28
CA ASP A 157 -11.57 -2.69 -8.37
C ASP A 157 -11.70 -1.53 -9.38
N PRO A 158 -12.33 -1.73 -10.56
CA PRO A 158 -12.46 -0.69 -11.59
C PRO A 158 -13.22 0.55 -11.14
N ILE A 159 -14.04 0.46 -10.12
CA ILE A 159 -14.75 1.61 -9.56
C ILE A 159 -13.98 2.28 -8.42
N GLY A 160 -12.74 1.80 -8.12
CA GLY A 160 -11.83 2.40 -7.16
C GLY A 160 -12.05 1.98 -5.70
N ASN A 161 -12.73 0.85 -5.42
CA ASN A 161 -12.82 0.32 -4.07
C ASN A 161 -11.72 -0.70 -3.79
N ILE A 162 -11.24 -0.75 -2.57
CA ILE A 162 -10.28 -1.76 -2.11
C ILE A 162 -11.02 -3.09 -1.93
N VAL A 163 -10.74 -4.07 -2.79
CA VAL A 163 -11.33 -5.42 -2.69
C VAL A 163 -10.48 -6.38 -1.87
N LEU A 164 -9.16 -6.16 -1.85
CA LEU A 164 -8.23 -6.87 -0.96
C LEU A 164 -7.24 -5.85 -0.36
N SER A 165 -7.02 -5.93 0.95
CA SER A 165 -6.15 -5.02 1.70
C SER A 165 -5.09 -5.81 2.46
N LYS A 166 -3.82 -5.41 2.35
CA LYS A 166 -2.66 -6.02 3.03
C LYS A 166 -2.63 -7.55 2.84
N THR A 167 -2.87 -7.96 1.62
CA THR A 167 -3.10 -9.33 1.17
C THR A 167 -1.82 -9.99 0.65
N SER A 168 -1.93 -11.23 0.16
CA SER A 168 -0.86 -11.96 -0.51
C SER A 168 -1.07 -12.02 -2.03
N PHE A 169 -0.02 -12.29 -2.79
CA PHE A 169 -0.16 -12.52 -4.24
C PHE A 169 -1.01 -13.74 -4.56
N LEU A 170 -1.03 -14.76 -3.70
CA LEU A 170 -1.88 -15.92 -3.88
C LEU A 170 -3.37 -15.55 -3.79
N GLU A 171 -3.75 -14.74 -2.81
CA GLU A 171 -5.14 -14.28 -2.66
C GLU A 171 -5.58 -13.39 -3.83
N ILE A 172 -4.66 -12.53 -4.34
CA ILE A 172 -4.92 -11.74 -5.55
C ILE A 172 -5.16 -12.66 -6.74
N GLU A 173 -4.29 -13.64 -6.95
CA GLU A 173 -4.42 -14.61 -8.04
C GLU A 173 -5.74 -15.38 -7.95
N GLN A 174 -6.10 -15.88 -6.78
CA GLN A 174 -7.37 -16.57 -6.55
C GLN A 174 -8.58 -15.67 -6.80
N TYR A 175 -8.49 -14.37 -6.48
CA TYR A 175 -9.55 -13.41 -6.74
C TYR A 175 -9.68 -13.15 -8.25
N LEU A 176 -8.58 -12.85 -8.94
CA LEU A 176 -8.56 -12.55 -10.37
C LEU A 176 -9.00 -13.75 -11.22
N ASP A 177 -8.59 -14.96 -10.86
CA ASP A 177 -9.00 -16.19 -11.56
C ASP A 177 -10.52 -16.46 -11.48
N LYS A 178 -11.21 -15.96 -10.44
CA LYS A 178 -12.67 -16.08 -10.30
C LYS A 178 -13.43 -15.11 -11.20
N ILE A 179 -12.86 -13.92 -11.43
CA ILE A 179 -13.53 -12.82 -12.14
C ILE A 179 -13.05 -12.66 -13.59
N ILE A 180 -12.06 -13.45 -14.01
CA ILE A 180 -11.60 -13.43 -15.40
C ILE A 180 -12.75 -13.83 -16.31
N PHE A 181 -12.96 -13.04 -17.38
CA PHE A 181 -13.97 -13.37 -18.37
C PHE A 181 -13.54 -14.66 -19.08
N LYS A 182 -14.36 -15.70 -18.98
CA LYS A 182 -14.26 -16.91 -19.80
C LYS A 182 -15.23 -16.74 -20.95
N PRO A 183 -14.75 -16.60 -22.19
CA PRO A 183 -15.61 -16.51 -23.37
C PRO A 183 -16.46 -17.76 -23.56
#